data_2d89cfe820b1148ce233abac87895599
#
_entry.id   2d89cfe820b1148ce233abac87895599
#
_cell.length_a   1.000
_cell.length_b   1.000
_cell.length_c   1.000
_cell.angle_alpha   90.00
_cell.angle_beta   90.00
_cell.angle_gamma   90.00
#
_symmetry.space_group_name_H-M   'P 1'
#
loop_
_entity.id
_entity.type
_entity.pdbx_description
1 polymer ?
#
loop_
_entity_poly.entity_id
_entity_poly.type
_entity_poly.pdbx_seq_one_letter_code
_entity_poly.pdbx_strand_id
1 'polypeptide(L)'
;MTVRVAQVSDAHLCARRPFFMENFARVAEDVRASGAALVLATGDLTLGAGTDEDLAHGIARHAEIGPELRCVPGNHDVGNEPGIGRGEADAASVERWKRIAGPSVWVHDLPGWRLVGFDVQGLAFDPPAWDAIARAARDAGTRSVALVQHKPLCADSVNDAAPDYWSMFPAPRARLLALFGDARPALVISGHVHQWRQRRADGISQVWAPSTAFILGDPWQPSLGTKVIGWVEHAFHADGTHDARLRTVDGLRLDDLGRMPHVYRQLPTLDEKPDLWSVAR
;
A
#
# COMPACT_ATOMS: atom_id res chain seq x y z
N MET A 1 24.17 4.79 11.48
CA MET A 1 22.99 5.66 11.64
C MET A 1 21.75 4.87 11.21
N THR A 2 20.67 4.93 11.98
CA THR A 2 19.41 4.22 11.67
C THR A 2 18.28 5.24 11.63
N VAL A 3 17.43 5.17 10.64
CA VAL A 3 16.21 5.98 10.52
C VAL A 3 14.99 5.09 10.74
N ARG A 4 14.13 5.45 11.69
CA ARG A 4 12.87 4.76 11.94
C ARG A 4 11.77 5.37 11.06
N VAL A 5 11.02 4.51 10.38
CA VAL A 5 9.92 4.86 9.49
C VAL A 5 8.69 4.05 9.89
N ALA A 6 7.56 4.70 10.02
CA ALA A 6 6.29 4.03 10.28
C ALA A 6 5.54 3.80 8.97
N GLN A 7 5.06 2.59 8.74
CA GLN A 7 4.14 2.28 7.65
C GLN A 7 2.74 2.04 8.21
N VAL A 8 1.78 2.84 7.78
CA VAL A 8 0.34 2.64 7.98
C VAL A 8 -0.32 2.35 6.64
N SER A 9 -1.32 1.50 6.62
CA SER A 9 -1.95 1.06 5.37
C SER A 9 -3.44 0.80 5.56
N ASP A 10 -4.17 0.93 4.46
CA ASP A 10 -5.54 0.44 4.37
C ASP A 10 -6.42 0.98 5.52
N ALA A 11 -6.40 2.30 5.70
CA ALA A 11 -7.11 2.96 6.80
C ALA A 11 -8.61 3.14 6.51
N HIS A 12 -9.01 3.16 5.25
CA HIS A 12 -10.39 3.23 4.78
C HIS A 12 -11.21 4.31 5.50
N LEU A 13 -10.66 5.50 5.59
CA LEU A 13 -11.31 6.63 6.26
C LEU A 13 -12.40 7.23 5.37
N CYS A 14 -13.45 7.75 6.00
CA CYS A 14 -14.51 8.47 5.33
C CYS A 14 -15.03 9.56 6.27
N ALA A 15 -15.11 10.79 5.78
CA ALA A 15 -15.54 11.95 6.56
C ALA A 15 -16.95 11.78 7.14
N ARG A 16 -17.85 11.15 6.36
CA ARG A 16 -19.27 10.97 6.71
C ARG A 16 -19.58 9.64 7.38
N ARG A 17 -18.67 8.66 7.34
CA ARG A 17 -18.86 7.30 7.86
C ARG A 17 -17.61 6.84 8.60
N PRO A 18 -17.43 7.25 9.87
CA PRO A 18 -16.16 7.07 10.60
C PRO A 18 -16.01 5.67 11.21
N PHE A 19 -16.32 4.60 10.46
CA PHE A 19 -16.33 3.21 10.96
C PHE A 19 -14.99 2.78 11.60
N PHE A 20 -13.87 3.23 11.03
CA PHE A 20 -12.54 2.76 11.40
C PHE A 20 -11.68 3.83 12.08
N MET A 21 -12.26 5.00 12.37
CA MET A 21 -11.52 6.12 12.96
C MET A 21 -10.94 5.81 14.33
N GLU A 22 -11.58 4.95 15.13
CA GLU A 22 -11.07 4.61 16.46
C GLU A 22 -9.78 3.81 16.39
N ASN A 23 -9.74 2.74 15.57
CA ASN A 23 -8.52 1.97 15.33
C ASN A 23 -7.40 2.86 14.77
N PHE A 24 -7.74 3.67 13.76
CA PHE A 24 -6.79 4.60 13.15
C PHE A 24 -6.21 5.58 14.18
N ALA A 25 -7.05 6.17 15.04
CA ALA A 25 -6.60 7.12 16.07
C ALA A 25 -5.62 6.48 17.06
N ARG A 26 -5.90 5.23 17.50
CA ARG A 26 -5.01 4.48 18.39
C ARG A 26 -3.67 4.16 17.72
N VAL A 27 -3.69 3.72 16.46
CA VAL A 27 -2.47 3.50 15.67
C VAL A 27 -1.70 4.81 15.52
N ALA A 28 -2.37 5.91 15.18
CA ALA A 28 -1.74 7.21 15.02
C ALA A 28 -1.05 7.70 16.30
N GLU A 29 -1.65 7.43 17.46
CA GLU A 29 -1.03 7.74 18.77
C GLU A 29 0.24 6.91 19.01
N ASP A 30 0.20 5.60 18.78
CA ASP A 30 1.37 4.72 18.96
C ASP A 30 2.50 5.08 17.98
N VAL A 31 2.16 5.40 16.72
CA VAL A 31 3.15 5.88 15.74
C VAL A 31 3.81 7.18 16.20
N ARG A 32 3.04 8.16 16.68
CA ARG A 32 3.61 9.40 17.24
C ARG A 32 4.55 9.11 18.40
N ALA A 33 4.16 8.22 19.31
CA ALA A 33 4.96 7.83 20.46
C ALA A 33 6.24 7.07 20.06
N SER A 34 6.26 6.40 18.90
CA SER A 34 7.42 5.65 18.39
C SER A 34 8.61 6.54 18.05
N GLY A 35 8.36 7.84 17.75
CA GLY A 35 9.39 8.77 17.29
C GLY A 35 9.89 8.44 15.87
N ALA A 36 9.08 7.83 15.02
CA ALA A 36 9.41 7.65 13.61
C ALA A 36 9.62 9.00 12.93
N ALA A 37 10.66 9.09 12.10
CA ALA A 37 11.02 10.33 11.40
C ALA A 37 10.16 10.56 10.14
N LEU A 38 9.57 9.48 9.59
CA LEU A 38 8.77 9.47 8.38
C LEU A 38 7.59 8.52 8.56
N VAL A 39 6.44 8.90 8.03
CA VAL A 39 5.25 8.04 7.90
C VAL A 39 5.04 7.72 6.42
N LEU A 40 4.92 6.44 6.10
CA LEU A 40 4.51 5.92 4.81
C LEU A 40 3.05 5.47 4.90
N ALA A 41 2.17 6.11 4.14
CA ALA A 41 0.80 5.63 3.95
C ALA A 41 0.73 4.85 2.63
N THR A 42 0.56 3.53 2.72
CA THR A 42 0.67 2.64 1.57
C THR A 42 -0.66 2.31 0.90
N GLY A 43 -1.52 3.34 0.78
CA GLY A 43 -2.76 3.31 0.01
C GLY A 43 -3.99 2.91 0.80
N ASP A 44 -5.13 2.96 0.11
CA ASP A 44 -6.46 2.81 0.67
C ASP A 44 -6.68 3.72 1.89
N LEU A 45 -6.33 5.02 1.67
CA LEU A 45 -6.53 6.06 2.66
C LEU A 45 -8.02 6.27 2.91
N THR A 46 -8.82 6.08 1.85
CA THR A 46 -10.26 6.33 1.85
C THR A 46 -11.09 5.05 1.78
N LEU A 47 -12.34 5.13 2.20
CA LEU A 47 -13.29 4.03 2.12
C LEU A 47 -13.74 3.70 0.67
N GLY A 48 -13.27 4.43 -0.32
CA GLY A 48 -13.58 4.18 -1.73
C GLY A 48 -14.75 4.98 -2.28
N ALA A 49 -15.04 6.13 -1.69
CA ALA A 49 -16.07 7.03 -2.23
C ALA A 49 -15.62 7.79 -3.48
N GLY A 50 -14.33 7.85 -3.75
CA GLY A 50 -13.76 8.55 -4.89
C GLY A 50 -14.07 10.05 -4.93
N THR A 51 -14.48 10.66 -3.81
CA THR A 51 -14.76 12.09 -3.73
C THR A 51 -13.51 12.86 -3.32
N ASP A 52 -13.42 14.11 -3.76
CA ASP A 52 -12.36 15.03 -3.35
C ASP A 52 -12.36 15.22 -1.81
N GLU A 53 -13.54 15.29 -1.22
CA GLU A 53 -13.74 15.45 0.23
C GLU A 53 -13.13 14.28 1.03
N ASP A 54 -13.44 13.04 0.64
CA ASP A 54 -12.92 11.86 1.35
C ASP A 54 -11.40 11.73 1.17
N LEU A 55 -10.89 12.00 -0.04
CA LEU A 55 -9.45 11.93 -0.29
C LEU A 55 -8.69 12.99 0.51
N ALA A 56 -9.17 14.24 0.51
CA ALA A 56 -8.59 15.32 1.30
C ALA A 56 -8.66 15.01 2.81
N HIS A 57 -9.78 14.44 3.28
CA HIS A 57 -9.93 14.00 4.66
C HIS A 57 -8.92 12.90 5.02
N GLY A 58 -8.81 11.86 4.20
CA GLY A 58 -7.86 10.77 4.42
C GLY A 58 -6.42 11.27 4.53
N ILE A 59 -5.99 12.13 3.60
CA ILE A 59 -4.65 12.73 3.61
C ILE A 59 -4.44 13.59 4.87
N ALA A 60 -5.41 14.45 5.22
CA ALA A 60 -5.31 15.29 6.40
C ALA A 60 -5.14 14.47 7.68
N ARG A 61 -5.91 13.37 7.82
CA ARG A 61 -5.80 12.47 8.99
C ARG A 61 -4.43 11.78 9.06
N HIS A 62 -3.90 11.33 7.92
CA HIS A 62 -2.55 10.73 7.88
C HIS A 62 -1.45 11.75 8.16
N ALA A 63 -1.59 12.99 7.73
CA ALA A 63 -0.63 14.06 7.99
C ALA A 63 -0.49 14.40 9.49
N GLU A 64 -1.51 14.10 10.28
CA GLU A 64 -1.48 14.32 11.75
C GLU A 64 -0.70 13.24 12.51
N ILE A 65 -0.31 12.14 11.84
CA ILE A 65 0.37 11.01 12.50
C ILE A 65 1.81 11.34 12.87
N GLY A 66 2.54 12.06 12.04
CA GLY A 66 3.97 12.27 12.24
C GLY A 66 4.50 13.54 11.58
N PRO A 67 5.82 13.77 11.70
CA PRO A 67 6.44 15.02 11.22
C PRO A 67 6.50 15.12 9.70
N GLU A 68 6.59 14.01 9.00
CA GLU A 68 6.64 13.93 7.54
C GLU A 68 5.79 12.76 7.04
N LEU A 69 5.00 13.01 6.01
CA LEU A 69 4.15 12.02 5.35
C LEU A 69 4.58 11.84 3.89
N ARG A 70 4.68 10.59 3.47
CA ARG A 70 4.67 10.19 2.07
C ARG A 70 3.57 9.17 1.86
N CYS A 71 2.74 9.38 0.86
CA CYS A 71 1.65 8.48 0.54
C CYS A 71 1.69 8.02 -0.92
N VAL A 72 1.15 6.84 -1.15
CA VAL A 72 0.79 6.31 -2.47
C VAL A 72 -0.70 5.98 -2.44
N PRO A 73 -1.41 6.08 -3.56
CA PRO A 73 -2.82 5.69 -3.58
C PRO A 73 -2.99 4.17 -3.55
N GLY A 74 -4.14 3.75 -3.02
CA GLY A 74 -4.65 2.40 -3.19
C GLY A 74 -5.83 2.36 -4.16
N ASN A 75 -6.39 1.17 -4.37
CA ASN A 75 -7.49 1.00 -5.30
C ASN A 75 -8.79 1.66 -4.80
N HIS A 76 -8.94 1.90 -3.51
CA HIS A 76 -10.05 2.68 -2.98
C HIS A 76 -9.86 4.20 -3.17
N ASP A 77 -8.67 4.66 -3.50
CA ASP A 77 -8.37 6.08 -3.72
C ASP A 77 -8.48 6.47 -5.20
N VAL A 78 -7.99 5.61 -6.13
CA VAL A 78 -7.92 5.90 -7.57
C VAL A 78 -8.60 4.89 -8.47
N GLY A 79 -9.04 3.74 -7.95
CA GLY A 79 -9.61 2.63 -8.71
C GLY A 79 -8.64 1.45 -8.84
N ASN A 80 -9.21 0.31 -9.22
CA ASN A 80 -8.44 -0.92 -9.43
C ASN A 80 -7.55 -0.83 -10.67
N GLU A 81 -6.50 -1.63 -10.69
CA GLU A 81 -5.66 -1.85 -11.86
C GLU A 81 -6.51 -2.33 -13.06
N PRO A 82 -6.29 -1.81 -14.29
CA PRO A 82 -7.03 -2.26 -15.47
C PRO A 82 -6.92 -3.76 -15.70
N GLY A 83 -8.06 -4.39 -16.02
CA GLY A 83 -8.18 -5.84 -16.17
C GLY A 83 -8.85 -6.54 -14.99
N ILE A 84 -9.14 -5.83 -13.90
CA ILE A 84 -9.95 -6.34 -12.79
C ILE A 84 -11.44 -6.44 -13.18
N GLY A 85 -11.89 -5.62 -14.12
CA GLY A 85 -13.28 -5.63 -14.63
C GLY A 85 -14.29 -4.90 -13.75
N ARG A 86 -13.84 -4.19 -12.71
CA ARG A 86 -14.72 -3.41 -11.82
C ARG A 86 -13.98 -2.27 -11.15
N GLY A 87 -14.60 -1.09 -11.11
CA GLY A 87 -14.08 0.07 -10.41
C GLY A 87 -12.62 0.37 -10.76
N GLU A 88 -12.29 0.27 -12.06
CA GLU A 88 -10.93 0.46 -12.53
C GLU A 88 -10.51 1.92 -12.45
N ALA A 89 -9.23 2.14 -12.25
CA ALA A 89 -8.60 3.44 -12.36
C ALA A 89 -8.79 4.00 -13.79
N ASP A 90 -8.78 5.31 -13.89
CA ASP A 90 -8.78 6.05 -15.15
C ASP A 90 -7.91 7.31 -15.05
N ALA A 91 -7.73 8.00 -16.15
CA ALA A 91 -6.93 9.22 -16.18
C ALA A 91 -7.49 10.31 -15.24
N ALA A 92 -8.81 10.38 -15.06
CA ALA A 92 -9.43 11.39 -14.21
C ALA A 92 -9.16 11.11 -12.72
N SER A 93 -9.19 9.85 -12.30
CA SER A 93 -8.89 9.46 -10.92
C SER A 93 -7.41 9.67 -10.58
N VAL A 94 -6.50 9.38 -11.52
CA VAL A 94 -5.05 9.66 -11.37
C VAL A 94 -4.79 11.17 -11.27
N GLU A 95 -5.39 11.98 -12.13
CA GLU A 95 -5.25 13.44 -12.08
C GLU A 95 -5.88 14.03 -10.81
N ARG A 96 -6.99 13.47 -10.34
CA ARG A 96 -7.58 13.83 -9.05
C ARG A 96 -6.61 13.57 -7.90
N TRP A 97 -5.99 12.40 -7.86
CA TRP A 97 -4.94 12.11 -6.87
C TRP A 97 -3.82 13.14 -6.92
N LYS A 98 -3.25 13.40 -8.10
CA LYS A 98 -2.16 14.36 -8.28
C LYS A 98 -2.51 15.77 -7.78
N ARG A 99 -3.73 16.21 -8.02
CA ARG A 99 -4.21 17.53 -7.60
C ARG A 99 -4.35 17.66 -6.08
N ILE A 100 -4.77 16.59 -5.38
CA ILE A 100 -5.11 16.63 -3.96
C ILE A 100 -3.95 16.13 -3.09
N ALA A 101 -3.29 15.04 -3.49
CA ALA A 101 -2.26 14.35 -2.71
C ALA A 101 -0.83 14.66 -3.17
N GLY A 102 -0.66 15.22 -4.36
CA GLY A 102 0.64 15.47 -4.96
C GLY A 102 1.02 14.42 -6.01
N PRO A 103 2.29 14.39 -6.43
CA PRO A 103 2.73 13.61 -7.57
C PRO A 103 2.48 12.10 -7.37
N SER A 104 2.13 11.41 -8.46
CA SER A 104 1.95 9.94 -8.48
C SER A 104 3.25 9.16 -8.29
N VAL A 105 4.40 9.81 -8.48
CA VAL A 105 5.74 9.27 -8.20
C VAL A 105 6.51 10.27 -7.34
N TRP A 106 7.09 9.77 -6.26
CA TRP A 106 7.96 10.57 -5.39
C TRP A 106 9.23 9.79 -5.00
N VAL A 107 10.25 10.53 -4.64
CA VAL A 107 11.53 10.00 -4.14
C VAL A 107 11.79 10.60 -2.76
N HIS A 108 12.26 9.78 -1.83
CA HIS A 108 12.73 10.20 -0.51
C HIS A 108 14.02 9.48 -0.17
N ASP A 109 15.11 10.23 0.01
CA ASP A 109 16.41 9.66 0.31
C ASP A 109 16.65 9.60 1.84
N LEU A 110 17.09 8.43 2.28
CA LEU A 110 17.60 8.18 3.63
C LEU A 110 19.07 7.77 3.54
N PRO A 111 19.84 7.87 4.64
CA PRO A 111 21.19 7.34 4.65
C PRO A 111 21.25 5.88 4.20
N GLY A 112 21.98 5.59 3.12
CA GLY A 112 22.10 4.27 2.51
C GLY A 112 20.90 3.78 1.69
N TRP A 113 19.79 4.55 1.64
CA TRP A 113 18.57 4.14 0.98
C TRP A 113 17.96 5.22 0.09
N ARG A 114 17.28 4.77 -0.95
CA ARG A 114 16.34 5.58 -1.73
C ARG A 114 14.98 4.91 -1.74
N LEU A 115 13.96 5.59 -1.22
CA LEU A 115 12.57 5.18 -1.29
C LEU A 115 11.95 5.79 -2.54
N VAL A 116 11.27 4.96 -3.33
CA VAL A 116 10.55 5.38 -4.55
C VAL A 116 9.10 4.96 -4.41
N GLY A 117 8.23 5.93 -4.15
CA GLY A 117 6.80 5.68 -4.08
C GLY A 117 6.10 5.95 -5.41
N PHE A 118 5.12 5.13 -5.76
CA PHE A 118 4.35 5.33 -6.98
C PHE A 118 2.95 4.70 -6.92
N ASP A 119 2.07 5.23 -7.75
CA ASP A 119 0.71 4.73 -7.98
C ASP A 119 0.75 3.49 -8.87
N VAL A 120 0.67 2.29 -8.27
CA VAL A 120 0.72 1.03 -9.02
C VAL A 120 -0.55 0.79 -9.85
N GLN A 121 -1.70 1.27 -9.41
CA GLN A 121 -3.00 1.11 -10.10
C GLN A 121 -3.12 2.01 -11.32
N GLY A 122 -2.62 3.24 -11.21
CA GLY A 122 -2.73 4.26 -12.24
C GLY A 122 -1.62 4.26 -13.30
N LEU A 123 -0.62 3.37 -13.23
CA LEU A 123 0.52 3.33 -14.17
C LEU A 123 0.13 3.27 -15.65
N ALA A 124 -1.02 2.67 -15.97
CA ALA A 124 -1.53 2.60 -17.34
C ALA A 124 -1.98 3.96 -17.87
N PHE A 125 -2.36 4.88 -16.99
CA PHE A 125 -2.90 6.20 -17.30
C PHE A 125 -1.91 7.34 -17.03
N ASP A 126 -0.70 7.02 -16.55
CA ASP A 126 0.37 7.97 -16.25
C ASP A 126 1.70 7.55 -16.91
N PRO A 127 1.82 7.59 -18.25
CA PRO A 127 3.05 7.21 -18.93
C PRO A 127 4.31 7.90 -18.40
N PRO A 128 4.29 9.21 -17.99
CA PRO A 128 5.45 9.87 -17.40
C PRO A 128 5.94 9.24 -16.07
N ALA A 129 5.07 8.52 -15.35
CA ALA A 129 5.45 7.84 -14.10
C ALA A 129 6.56 6.79 -14.34
N TRP A 130 6.51 6.06 -15.45
CA TRP A 130 7.53 5.10 -15.83
C TRP A 130 8.92 5.72 -15.98
N ASP A 131 8.99 6.89 -16.63
CA ASP A 131 10.23 7.63 -16.79
C ASP A 131 10.74 8.19 -15.46
N ALA A 132 9.83 8.62 -14.59
CA ALA A 132 10.18 9.10 -13.25
C ALA A 132 10.76 7.95 -12.39
N ILE A 133 10.15 6.77 -12.39
CA ILE A 133 10.66 5.58 -11.70
C ILE A 133 12.03 5.17 -12.27
N ALA A 134 12.17 5.15 -13.60
CA ALA A 134 13.43 4.81 -14.25
C ALA A 134 14.56 5.80 -13.88
N ARG A 135 14.27 7.10 -13.83
CA ARG A 135 15.23 8.11 -13.34
C ARG A 135 15.59 7.86 -11.88
N ALA A 136 14.60 7.63 -11.02
CA ALA A 136 14.84 7.36 -9.60
C ALA A 136 15.75 6.14 -9.39
N ALA A 137 15.56 5.08 -10.20
CA ALA A 137 16.40 3.88 -10.17
C ALA A 137 17.85 4.19 -10.59
N ARG A 138 18.04 4.88 -11.73
CA ARG A 138 19.40 5.24 -12.22
C ARG A 138 20.14 6.16 -11.25
N ASP A 139 19.44 7.12 -10.67
CA ASP A 139 20.03 8.14 -9.80
C ASP A 139 20.21 7.66 -8.35
N ALA A 140 19.94 6.38 -8.07
CA ALA A 140 20.12 5.81 -6.74
C ALA A 140 21.60 5.81 -6.31
N GLY A 141 22.54 5.71 -7.26
CA GLY A 141 23.96 5.62 -6.96
C GLY A 141 24.25 4.31 -6.20
N THR A 142 24.90 4.42 -5.04
CA THR A 142 25.23 3.27 -4.19
C THR A 142 24.14 2.92 -3.17
N ARG A 143 23.04 3.66 -3.16
CA ARG A 143 21.93 3.42 -2.22
C ARG A 143 21.13 2.18 -2.59
N SER A 144 20.73 1.41 -1.59
CA SER A 144 19.69 0.41 -1.74
C SER A 144 18.37 1.06 -2.12
N VAL A 145 17.59 0.46 -3.01
CA VAL A 145 16.28 0.99 -3.42
C VAL A 145 15.16 0.24 -2.73
N ALA A 146 14.26 0.97 -2.10
CA ALA A 146 12.97 0.48 -1.61
C ALA A 146 11.84 1.05 -2.46
N LEU A 147 11.01 0.18 -3.02
CA LEU A 147 9.77 0.56 -3.69
C LEU A 147 8.64 0.66 -2.66
N VAL A 148 7.85 1.72 -2.76
CA VAL A 148 6.66 1.93 -1.93
C VAL A 148 5.45 1.98 -2.84
N GLN A 149 4.56 1.02 -2.73
CA GLN A 149 3.39 0.86 -3.59
C GLN A 149 2.24 0.25 -2.80
N HIS A 150 1.02 0.32 -3.31
CA HIS A 150 -0.12 -0.24 -2.59
C HIS A 150 -0.17 -1.77 -2.69
N LYS A 151 -0.24 -2.32 -3.89
CA LYS A 151 -0.29 -3.78 -4.07
C LYS A 151 1.09 -4.41 -3.88
N PRO A 152 1.20 -5.61 -3.28
CA PRO A 152 2.42 -6.40 -3.30
C PRO A 152 3.00 -6.56 -4.72
N LEU A 153 4.32 -6.69 -4.81
CA LEU A 153 4.96 -6.97 -6.09
C LEU A 153 4.53 -8.33 -6.64
N CYS A 154 4.49 -9.34 -5.79
CA CYS A 154 4.01 -10.70 -6.08
C CYS A 154 3.61 -11.39 -4.78
N ALA A 155 2.78 -12.43 -4.88
CA ALA A 155 2.46 -13.27 -3.73
C ALA A 155 3.65 -14.19 -3.40
N ASP A 156 4.14 -14.95 -4.36
CA ASP A 156 5.17 -15.97 -4.12
C ASP A 156 6.42 -15.79 -4.97
N SER A 157 6.30 -15.54 -6.27
CA SER A 157 7.43 -15.31 -7.17
C SER A 157 7.18 -14.13 -8.10
N VAL A 158 8.24 -13.37 -8.41
CA VAL A 158 8.17 -12.32 -9.44
C VAL A 158 7.95 -12.88 -10.83
N ASN A 159 8.14 -14.19 -11.02
CA ASN A 159 7.96 -14.91 -12.26
C ASN A 159 6.57 -15.54 -12.41
N ASP A 160 5.69 -15.39 -11.40
CA ASP A 160 4.31 -15.88 -11.49
C ASP A 160 3.62 -15.22 -12.69
N ALA A 161 3.18 -16.03 -13.64
CA ALA A 161 2.59 -15.57 -14.89
C ALA A 161 1.06 -15.35 -14.78
N ALA A 162 0.42 -15.97 -13.81
CA ALA A 162 -1.01 -15.80 -13.59
C ALA A 162 -1.29 -14.45 -12.92
N PRO A 163 -2.19 -13.63 -13.49
CA PRO A 163 -2.65 -12.44 -12.80
C PRO A 163 -3.49 -12.83 -11.59
N ASP A 164 -3.32 -12.10 -10.48
CA ASP A 164 -4.15 -12.23 -9.29
C ASP A 164 -4.56 -10.85 -8.78
N TYR A 165 -5.63 -10.80 -8.01
CA TYR A 165 -6.14 -9.55 -7.45
C TYR A 165 -5.20 -8.93 -6.41
N TRP A 166 -4.47 -9.78 -5.68
CA TRP A 166 -3.74 -9.38 -4.48
C TRP A 166 -2.36 -8.82 -4.75
N SER A 167 -1.83 -8.99 -5.97
CA SER A 167 -0.50 -8.52 -6.33
C SER A 167 -0.49 -7.77 -7.67
N MET A 168 0.61 -7.08 -7.94
CA MET A 168 0.83 -6.39 -9.20
C MET A 168 0.78 -7.37 -10.37
N PHE A 169 0.07 -7.02 -11.44
CA PHE A 169 -0.08 -7.87 -12.61
C PHE A 169 1.27 -8.20 -13.27
N PRO A 170 1.40 -9.38 -13.92
CA PRO A 170 2.69 -9.85 -14.45
C PRO A 170 3.34 -8.88 -15.45
N ALA A 171 2.57 -8.31 -16.39
CA ALA A 171 3.13 -7.44 -17.42
C ALA A 171 3.71 -6.12 -16.86
N PRO A 172 2.97 -5.30 -16.08
CA PRO A 172 3.54 -4.11 -15.46
C PRO A 172 4.64 -4.44 -14.44
N ARG A 173 4.57 -5.58 -13.73
CA ARG A 173 5.62 -6.06 -12.83
C ARG A 173 6.93 -6.33 -13.58
N ALA A 174 6.87 -7.06 -14.70
CA ALA A 174 8.03 -7.33 -15.53
C ALA A 174 8.66 -6.04 -16.09
N ARG A 175 7.81 -5.10 -16.55
CA ARG A 175 8.25 -3.78 -16.99
C ARG A 175 8.94 -3.00 -15.88
N LEU A 176 8.36 -2.99 -14.67
CA LEU A 176 8.92 -2.32 -13.51
C LEU A 176 10.31 -2.86 -13.17
N LEU A 177 10.45 -4.18 -13.09
CA LEU A 177 11.73 -4.81 -12.76
C LEU A 177 12.80 -4.58 -13.84
N ALA A 178 12.40 -4.51 -15.11
CA ALA A 178 13.31 -4.19 -16.20
C ALA A 178 13.95 -2.79 -16.09
N LEU A 179 13.29 -1.83 -15.41
CA LEU A 179 13.86 -0.50 -15.18
C LEU A 179 15.12 -0.53 -14.29
N PHE A 180 15.26 -1.56 -13.48
CA PHE A 180 16.39 -1.71 -12.55
C PHE A 180 17.54 -2.54 -13.13
N GLY A 181 17.35 -3.23 -14.27
CA GLY A 181 18.35 -4.13 -14.83
C GLY A 181 18.78 -5.20 -13.80
N ASP A 182 20.09 -5.40 -13.67
CA ASP A 182 20.67 -6.34 -12.70
C ASP A 182 20.60 -5.83 -11.24
N ALA A 183 20.48 -4.52 -11.05
CA ALA A 183 20.37 -3.88 -9.73
C ALA A 183 18.92 -3.86 -9.24
N ARG A 184 18.33 -5.04 -9.01
CA ARG A 184 16.95 -5.18 -8.54
C ARG A 184 16.69 -4.34 -7.26
N PRO A 185 15.46 -3.87 -7.03
CA PRO A 185 15.11 -3.23 -5.76
C PRO A 185 15.38 -4.20 -4.60
N ALA A 186 15.95 -3.69 -3.52
CA ALA A 186 16.27 -4.50 -2.34
C ALA A 186 15.00 -4.83 -1.52
N LEU A 187 14.02 -3.91 -1.55
CA LEU A 187 12.83 -3.96 -0.71
C LEU A 187 11.59 -3.46 -1.48
N VAL A 188 10.45 -4.09 -1.23
CA VAL A 188 9.12 -3.59 -1.61
C VAL A 188 8.26 -3.50 -0.36
N ILE A 189 7.66 -2.33 -0.14
CA ILE A 189 6.78 -1.99 0.98
C ILE A 189 5.37 -1.80 0.40
N SER A 190 4.39 -2.56 0.89
CA SER A 190 3.03 -2.57 0.34
C SER A 190 1.95 -2.84 1.40
N GLY A 191 0.69 -2.59 1.04
CA GLY A 191 -0.53 -2.89 1.78
C GLY A 191 -1.46 -3.84 1.02
N HIS A 192 -2.71 -3.40 0.81
CA HIS A 192 -3.75 -4.03 -0.01
C HIS A 192 -4.30 -5.36 0.50
N VAL A 193 -3.43 -6.24 0.97
CA VAL A 193 -3.82 -7.60 1.38
C VAL A 193 -4.42 -7.61 2.79
N HIS A 194 -4.29 -6.51 3.57
CA HIS A 194 -4.72 -6.43 4.97
C HIS A 194 -4.12 -7.51 5.87
N GLN A 195 -2.93 -8.02 5.49
CA GLN A 195 -2.23 -9.06 6.26
C GLN A 195 -0.77 -8.67 6.45
N TRP A 196 -0.26 -8.87 7.64
CA TRP A 196 1.17 -8.78 7.89
C TRP A 196 1.89 -9.95 7.24
N ARG A 197 2.89 -9.64 6.42
CA ARG A 197 3.81 -10.64 5.89
C ARG A 197 5.18 -10.01 5.63
N GLN A 198 6.22 -10.72 6.04
CA GLN A 198 7.59 -10.40 5.65
C GLN A 198 8.20 -11.64 5.00
N ARG A 199 8.73 -11.48 3.80
CA ARG A 199 9.36 -12.56 3.06
C ARG A 199 10.37 -12.04 2.04
N ARG A 200 11.21 -12.94 1.56
CA ARG A 200 12.07 -12.69 0.40
C ARG A 200 11.62 -13.58 -0.76
N ALA A 201 11.40 -12.98 -1.92
CA ALA A 201 11.05 -13.66 -3.16
C ALA A 201 12.00 -13.23 -4.26
N ASP A 202 12.68 -14.20 -4.90
CA ASP A 202 13.57 -13.98 -6.04
C ASP A 202 14.62 -12.87 -5.80
N GLY A 203 15.17 -12.82 -4.59
CA GLY A 203 16.19 -11.85 -4.20
C GLY A 203 15.67 -10.50 -3.69
N ILE A 204 14.35 -10.25 -3.74
CA ILE A 204 13.69 -9.01 -3.29
C ILE A 204 13.00 -9.25 -1.96
N SER A 205 13.28 -8.42 -0.95
CA SER A 205 12.53 -8.42 0.31
C SER A 205 11.17 -7.76 0.10
N GLN A 206 10.11 -8.34 0.62
CA GLN A 206 8.77 -7.77 0.61
C GLN A 206 8.22 -7.66 2.04
N VAL A 207 7.66 -6.52 2.36
CA VAL A 207 6.95 -6.26 3.62
C VAL A 207 5.53 -5.80 3.28
N TRP A 208 4.55 -6.57 3.71
CA TRP A 208 3.13 -6.24 3.58
C TRP A 208 2.64 -5.74 4.92
N ALA A 209 2.05 -4.55 4.94
CA ALA A 209 1.44 -4.04 6.15
C ALA A 209 0.07 -4.69 6.38
N PRO A 210 -0.32 -4.89 7.65
CA PRO A 210 -1.71 -5.11 7.99
C PRO A 210 -2.51 -3.84 7.74
N SER A 211 -3.82 -3.96 7.68
CA SER A 211 -4.71 -2.80 7.70
C SER A 211 -4.76 -2.16 9.10
N THR A 212 -5.01 -0.86 9.16
CA THR A 212 -5.39 -0.18 10.40
C THR A 212 -6.92 -0.20 10.63
N ALA A 213 -7.70 -0.68 9.66
CA ALA A 213 -9.16 -0.65 9.68
C ALA A 213 -9.79 -2.00 10.02
N PHE A 214 -9.61 -3.00 9.16
CA PHE A 214 -10.30 -4.28 9.24
C PHE A 214 -9.49 -5.42 8.60
N ILE A 215 -9.89 -6.64 8.90
CA ILE A 215 -9.45 -7.86 8.19
C ILE A 215 -10.57 -8.37 7.29
N LEU A 216 -10.22 -9.26 6.35
CA LEU A 216 -11.18 -10.12 5.65
C LEU A 216 -11.02 -11.55 6.15
N GLY A 217 -12.09 -12.11 6.69
CA GLY A 217 -12.12 -13.51 7.20
C GLY A 217 -11.82 -14.54 6.11
N ASP A 218 -11.47 -15.76 6.51
CA ASP A 218 -11.05 -16.82 5.60
C ASP A 218 -12.03 -17.13 4.47
N PRO A 219 -13.37 -17.07 4.69
CA PRO A 219 -14.27 -17.23 3.56
C PRO A 219 -14.09 -16.19 2.46
N TRP A 220 -13.61 -14.97 2.75
CA TRP A 220 -13.51 -13.85 1.84
C TRP A 220 -12.13 -13.68 1.24
N GLN A 221 -11.10 -14.11 1.93
CA GLN A 221 -9.73 -13.90 1.52
C GLN A 221 -8.85 -15.06 2.01
N PRO A 222 -8.00 -15.64 1.14
CA PRO A 222 -7.04 -16.64 1.56
C PRO A 222 -6.06 -16.04 2.60
N SER A 223 -5.60 -16.88 3.53
CA SER A 223 -4.55 -16.50 4.48
C SER A 223 -3.18 -16.61 3.82
N LEU A 224 -2.70 -15.46 3.30
CA LEU A 224 -1.39 -15.32 2.69
C LEU A 224 -0.32 -14.86 3.69
N GLY A 225 -0.76 -14.28 4.79
CA GLY A 225 0.03 -13.78 5.91
C GLY A 225 -0.75 -13.84 7.21
N THR A 226 -0.44 -12.98 8.16
CA THR A 226 -1.17 -12.88 9.44
C THR A 226 -2.25 -11.82 9.37
N LYS A 227 -3.50 -12.21 9.56
CA LYS A 227 -4.67 -11.32 9.64
C LYS A 227 -4.71 -10.65 11.00
N VAL A 228 -4.34 -9.39 11.06
CA VAL A 228 -4.20 -8.58 12.29
C VAL A 228 -4.42 -7.10 11.96
N ILE A 229 -4.80 -6.31 12.94
CA ILE A 229 -4.86 -4.85 12.86
C ILE A 229 -3.59 -4.29 13.49
N GLY A 230 -2.95 -3.31 12.82
CA GLY A 230 -1.74 -2.71 13.33
C GLY A 230 -1.01 -1.88 12.27
N TRP A 231 0.28 -1.67 12.49
CA TRP A 231 1.18 -0.94 11.60
C TRP A 231 2.57 -1.59 11.59
N VAL A 232 3.47 -1.12 10.72
CA VAL A 232 4.81 -1.67 10.62
C VAL A 232 5.85 -0.60 10.99
N GLU A 233 6.73 -0.94 11.91
CA GLU A 233 7.93 -0.17 12.18
C GLU A 233 9.07 -0.69 11.31
N HIS A 234 9.66 0.20 10.50
CA HIS A 234 10.83 -0.08 9.70
C HIS A 234 12.06 0.61 10.31
N ALA A 235 13.19 -0.08 10.29
CA ALA A 235 14.50 0.48 10.60
C ALA A 235 15.38 0.42 9.35
N PHE A 236 15.68 1.58 8.77
CA PHE A 236 16.58 1.73 7.63
C PHE A 236 17.97 2.08 8.13
N HIS A 237 18.96 1.23 7.83
CA HIS A 237 20.35 1.42 8.26
C HIS A 237 21.20 2.02 7.14
N ALA A 238 22.17 2.87 7.52
CA ALA A 238 23.04 3.56 6.57
C ALA A 238 23.93 2.61 5.74
N ASP A 239 24.10 1.37 6.18
CA ASP A 239 24.83 0.32 5.46
C ASP A 239 23.98 -0.41 4.39
N GLY A 240 22.71 0.02 4.20
CA GLY A 240 21.80 -0.60 3.26
C GLY A 240 21.07 -1.84 3.79
N THR A 241 21.20 -2.16 5.08
CA THR A 241 20.37 -3.19 5.72
C THR A 241 19.05 -2.62 6.23
N HIS A 242 18.04 -3.48 6.40
CA HIS A 242 16.69 -3.09 6.78
C HIS A 242 16.04 -4.15 7.66
N ASP A 243 15.36 -3.67 8.70
CA ASP A 243 14.51 -4.49 9.55
C ASP A 243 13.06 -3.99 9.50
N ALA A 244 12.11 -4.90 9.62
CA ALA A 244 10.69 -4.57 9.75
C ALA A 244 10.07 -5.32 10.92
N ARG A 245 9.19 -4.66 11.66
CA ARG A 245 8.52 -5.21 12.82
C ARG A 245 7.04 -4.85 12.80
N LEU A 246 6.18 -5.88 12.93
CA LEU A 246 4.77 -5.67 13.20
C LEU A 246 4.58 -4.99 14.57
N ARG A 247 3.74 -3.98 14.60
CA ARG A 247 3.28 -3.29 15.79
C ARG A 247 1.79 -3.45 15.95
N THR A 248 1.37 -4.08 17.01
CA THR A 248 -0.02 -4.15 17.46
C THR A 248 -0.20 -3.21 18.64
N VAL A 249 -1.36 -2.60 18.74
CA VAL A 249 -1.68 -1.60 19.78
C VAL A 249 -2.80 -2.14 20.66
N ASP A 250 -2.70 -1.95 21.97
CA ASP A 250 -3.76 -2.38 22.88
C ASP A 250 -5.06 -1.66 22.60
N GLY A 251 -6.18 -2.41 22.68
CA GLY A 251 -7.52 -1.88 22.48
C GLY A 251 -7.94 -1.71 21.00
N LEU A 252 -7.16 -2.19 20.03
CA LEU A 252 -7.63 -2.27 18.64
C LEU A 252 -8.75 -3.29 18.51
N ARG A 253 -9.81 -2.90 17.79
CA ARG A 253 -10.89 -3.83 17.44
C ARG A 253 -10.49 -4.63 16.21
N LEU A 254 -10.65 -5.95 16.27
CA LEU A 254 -10.49 -6.83 15.12
C LEU A 254 -11.82 -6.87 14.34
N ASP A 255 -12.07 -5.83 13.55
CA ASP A 255 -13.24 -5.77 12.68
C ASP A 255 -13.02 -6.71 11.48
N ASP A 256 -13.97 -7.62 11.24
CA ASP A 256 -14.00 -8.52 10.07
C ASP A 256 -15.03 -7.98 9.07
N LEU A 257 -14.55 -7.47 7.94
CA LEU A 257 -15.40 -6.85 6.92
C LEU A 257 -16.48 -7.81 6.39
N GLY A 258 -16.20 -9.11 6.33
CA GLY A 258 -17.19 -10.11 5.93
C GLY A 258 -18.42 -10.19 6.85
N ARG A 259 -18.31 -9.62 8.06
CA ARG A 259 -19.39 -9.51 9.05
C ARG A 259 -20.01 -8.11 9.13
N MET A 260 -19.59 -7.21 8.24
CA MET A 260 -19.99 -5.79 8.24
C MET A 260 -20.62 -5.38 6.91
N PRO A 261 -21.73 -6.01 6.45
CA PRO A 261 -22.32 -5.73 5.13
C PRO A 261 -22.84 -4.29 5.00
N HIS A 262 -23.05 -3.60 6.11
CA HIS A 262 -23.48 -2.19 6.15
C HIS A 262 -22.35 -1.21 5.75
N VAL A 263 -21.09 -1.64 5.78
CA VAL A 263 -19.94 -0.81 5.38
C VAL A 263 -19.82 -0.76 3.87
N TYR A 264 -19.84 -1.94 3.23
CA TYR A 264 -19.81 -2.10 1.78
C TYR A 264 -21.04 -2.89 1.33
N ARG A 265 -22.09 -2.17 0.92
CA ARG A 265 -23.35 -2.78 0.47
C ARG A 265 -23.24 -3.66 -0.78
N GLN A 266 -22.18 -3.47 -1.55
CA GLN A 266 -21.87 -4.26 -2.74
C GLN A 266 -21.05 -5.52 -2.47
N LEU A 267 -20.68 -5.79 -1.22
CA LEU A 267 -20.07 -7.08 -0.90
C LEU A 267 -21.15 -8.16 -1.07
N PRO A 268 -20.93 -9.14 -1.94
CA PRO A 268 -21.86 -10.25 -2.10
C PRO A 268 -21.98 -11.03 -0.81
N THR A 269 -23.08 -11.75 -0.69
CA THR A 269 -23.26 -12.70 0.42
C THR A 269 -22.20 -13.80 0.36
N LEU A 270 -21.99 -14.51 1.47
CA LEU A 270 -21.05 -15.63 1.52
C LEU A 270 -21.34 -16.72 0.45
N ASP A 271 -22.59 -16.84 0.02
CA ASP A 271 -23.02 -17.80 -0.99
C ASP A 271 -22.68 -17.36 -2.44
N GLU A 272 -22.51 -16.06 -2.67
CA GLU A 272 -22.20 -15.48 -3.99
C GLU A 272 -20.69 -15.28 -4.24
N LYS A 273 -19.89 -15.74 -3.35
CA LYS A 273 -18.50 -15.46 -3.13
C LYS A 273 -17.47 -15.95 -4.15
N PRO A 274 -17.68 -17.01 -4.94
CA PRO A 274 -16.58 -17.74 -5.57
C PRO A 274 -15.67 -16.90 -6.47
N ASP A 275 -16.17 -15.81 -7.06
CA ASP A 275 -15.47 -15.08 -8.14
C ASP A 275 -15.10 -13.64 -7.80
N LEU A 276 -15.25 -13.21 -6.53
CA LEU A 276 -14.96 -11.83 -6.14
C LEU A 276 -13.54 -11.36 -6.48
N TRP A 277 -12.62 -12.29 -6.52
CA TRP A 277 -11.20 -12.04 -6.70
C TRP A 277 -10.67 -12.64 -8.01
N SER A 278 -11.53 -13.21 -8.83
CA SER A 278 -11.16 -13.61 -10.18
C SER A 278 -10.82 -12.37 -11.01
N VAL A 279 -9.68 -12.41 -11.66
CA VAL A 279 -9.30 -11.41 -12.65
C VAL A 279 -9.97 -11.82 -13.97
N ALA A 280 -10.58 -10.87 -14.67
CA ALA A 280 -11.11 -11.13 -16.00
C ALA A 280 -9.99 -11.70 -16.89
N ARG A 281 -10.24 -12.86 -17.49
CA ARG A 281 -9.30 -13.55 -18.38
C ARG A 281 -9.27 -12.90 -19.73
#